data_d1f765480b5baef35cd836a79c94d3c9
#
_entry.id   d1f765480b5baef35cd836a79c94d3c9
#
_cell.length_a   1.000
_cell.length_b   1.000
_cell.length_c   1.000
_cell.angle_alpha   90.00
_cell.angle_beta   90.00
_cell.angle_gamma   90.00
#
_symmetry.space_group_name_H-M   'P 1'
#
loop_
_entity.id
_entity.type
_entity.pdbx_description
1 polymer ?
#
loop_
_entity_poly.entity_id
_entity_poly.type
_entity_poly.pdbx_seq_one_letter_code
_entity_poly.pdbx_strand_id
1 'polypeptide(L)'
;QPCSSAASDVYKRQVPIYEIERKIESLNDVQNAEVYINMEGMLHIDVIQKKAIVRISPKEGKDFYMDSEGSIFGLSHNYTEHLLIANGNIQDSTDYMTVLDLAKYLSSDSLWNAQIVQIYLKENKEIELVPRVGNHTILLGNITNYQEKLRKLYLFYEKGVNQVGWNDYKEINLKFRNQIVCVKR
;
A
#
# COMPACT_ATOMS: atom_id res chain seq x y z
N GLN A 1 -61.90 25.51 1.34
CA GLN A 1 -60.59 24.84 1.40
C GLN A 1 -60.63 23.48 0.73
N PRO A 2 -59.63 23.05 0.02
CA PRO A 2 -58.41 22.45 0.53
C PRO A 2 -57.18 22.68 -0.38
N CYS A 3 -56.11 23.23 0.12
CA CYS A 3 -54.83 23.28 -0.58
C CYS A 3 -53.65 23.05 0.38
N SER A 4 -53.66 21.91 1.10
CA SER A 4 -52.56 21.64 2.04
C SER A 4 -51.92 20.26 1.89
N SER A 5 -52.39 19.38 1.01
CA SER A 5 -51.79 18.03 0.91
C SER A 5 -50.79 17.87 -0.24
N ALA A 6 -50.91 18.67 -1.31
CA ALA A 6 -50.00 18.51 -2.47
C ALA A 6 -48.58 19.01 -2.25
N ALA A 7 -48.39 20.08 -1.45
CA ALA A 7 -47.07 20.62 -1.15
C ALA A 7 -46.26 19.69 -0.23
N SER A 8 -46.90 18.91 0.62
CA SER A 8 -46.24 17.94 1.50
C SER A 8 -45.71 16.71 0.77
N ASP A 9 -46.39 16.30 -0.32
CA ASP A 9 -45.97 15.12 -1.10
C ASP A 9 -44.81 15.41 -2.07
N VAL A 10 -44.68 16.63 -2.56
CA VAL A 10 -43.55 17.03 -3.40
C VAL A 10 -42.25 17.07 -2.58
N TYR A 11 -42.31 17.48 -1.33
CA TYR A 11 -41.13 17.48 -0.43
C TYR A 11 -40.70 16.07 0.00
N LYS A 12 -41.57 15.10 0.02
CA LYS A 12 -41.28 13.70 0.40
C LYS A 12 -40.61 12.90 -0.71
N ARG A 13 -40.53 13.42 -1.94
CA ARG A 13 -39.86 12.77 -3.10
C ARG A 13 -38.47 13.32 -3.43
N GLN A 14 -37.93 14.22 -2.63
CA GLN A 14 -36.55 14.65 -2.86
C GLN A 14 -35.62 13.54 -2.38
N VAL A 15 -34.88 12.95 -3.31
CA VAL A 15 -33.82 12.01 -2.97
C VAL A 15 -32.73 12.78 -2.22
N PRO A 16 -32.38 12.41 -0.99
CA PRO A 16 -31.39 13.13 -0.21
C PRO A 16 -29.97 12.81 -0.72
N ILE A 17 -29.61 13.34 -1.88
CA ILE A 17 -28.35 13.08 -2.60
C ILE A 17 -27.16 13.25 -1.66
N TYR A 18 -27.09 14.36 -0.96
CA TYR A 18 -26.00 14.67 -0.02
C TYR A 18 -25.87 13.66 1.13
N GLU A 19 -26.99 13.17 1.65
CA GLU A 19 -26.96 12.16 2.73
C GLU A 19 -26.49 10.80 2.21
N ILE A 20 -26.85 10.46 0.98
CA ILE A 20 -26.41 9.23 0.30
C ILE A 20 -24.91 9.30 0.06
N GLU A 21 -24.42 10.39 -0.51
CA GLU A 21 -23.02 10.65 -0.79
C GLU A 21 -22.18 10.53 0.48
N ARG A 22 -22.52 11.27 1.53
CA ARG A 22 -21.84 11.18 2.84
C ARG A 22 -21.86 9.78 3.43
N LYS A 23 -22.96 9.04 3.28
CA LYS A 23 -23.06 7.68 3.79
C LYS A 23 -22.14 6.71 3.04
N ILE A 24 -22.01 6.89 1.73
CA ILE A 24 -21.10 6.10 0.91
C ILE A 24 -19.64 6.47 1.24
N GLU A 25 -19.31 7.75 1.36
CA GLU A 25 -17.98 8.22 1.74
C GLU A 25 -17.55 7.81 3.16
N SER A 26 -18.54 7.53 4.03
CA SER A 26 -18.25 7.00 5.38
C SER A 26 -17.80 5.53 5.38
N LEU A 27 -17.89 4.83 4.24
CA LEU A 27 -17.37 3.47 4.10
C LEU A 27 -15.84 3.50 4.06
N ASN A 28 -15.22 2.57 4.77
CA ASN A 28 -13.76 2.55 4.95
C ASN A 28 -12.96 2.44 3.65
N ASP A 29 -13.54 1.78 2.64
CA ASP A 29 -12.88 1.47 1.37
C ASP A 29 -13.15 2.53 0.28
N VAL A 30 -13.94 3.56 0.58
CA VAL A 30 -14.30 4.62 -0.35
C VAL A 30 -13.39 5.82 -0.18
N GLN A 31 -12.82 6.30 -1.27
CA GLN A 31 -12.04 7.52 -1.33
C GLN A 31 -12.91 8.73 -1.63
N ASN A 32 -13.82 8.60 -2.58
CA ASN A 32 -14.75 9.63 -3.00
C ASN A 32 -16.02 8.99 -3.58
N ALA A 33 -17.16 9.65 -3.42
CA ALA A 33 -18.42 9.26 -4.05
C ALA A 33 -19.10 10.49 -4.63
N GLU A 34 -19.60 10.36 -5.84
CA GLU A 34 -20.43 11.37 -6.50
C GLU A 34 -21.82 10.78 -6.74
N VAL A 35 -22.86 11.49 -6.26
CA VAL A 35 -24.25 11.07 -6.40
C VAL A 35 -25.02 12.14 -7.13
N TYR A 36 -25.64 11.80 -8.26
CA TYR A 36 -26.39 12.73 -9.07
C TYR A 36 -27.59 12.07 -9.74
N ILE A 37 -28.56 12.88 -10.13
CA ILE A 37 -29.74 12.43 -10.91
C ILE A 37 -29.61 12.99 -12.33
N ASN A 38 -29.71 12.10 -13.31
CA ASN A 38 -29.69 12.50 -14.72
C ASN A 38 -31.03 13.12 -15.17
N MET A 39 -31.07 13.63 -16.41
CA MET A 39 -32.28 14.24 -16.98
C MET A 39 -33.45 13.26 -17.12
N GLU A 40 -33.19 11.97 -17.11
CA GLU A 40 -34.21 10.89 -17.19
C GLU A 40 -34.77 10.52 -15.81
N GLY A 41 -34.26 11.15 -14.74
CA GLY A 41 -34.67 10.89 -13.36
C GLY A 41 -34.02 9.66 -12.72
N MET A 42 -32.97 9.11 -13.33
CA MET A 42 -32.21 7.99 -12.77
C MET A 42 -31.12 8.49 -11.82
N LEU A 43 -30.99 7.84 -10.67
CA LEU A 43 -29.91 8.08 -9.71
C LEU A 43 -28.64 7.37 -10.18
N HIS A 44 -27.56 8.14 -10.30
CA HIS A 44 -26.21 7.65 -10.58
C HIS A 44 -25.37 7.77 -9.33
N ILE A 45 -24.52 6.77 -9.09
CA ILE A 45 -23.59 6.74 -7.98
C ILE A 45 -22.24 6.30 -8.54
N ASP A 46 -21.30 7.23 -8.61
CA ASP A 46 -19.93 6.99 -9.04
C ASP A 46 -19.03 6.92 -7.81
N VAL A 47 -18.34 5.79 -7.62
CA VAL A 47 -17.52 5.53 -6.43
C VAL A 47 -16.08 5.31 -6.83
N ILE A 48 -15.18 6.07 -6.21
CA ILE A 48 -13.74 5.87 -6.30
C ILE A 48 -13.30 5.15 -5.02
N GLN A 49 -12.73 3.96 -5.18
CA GLN A 49 -12.20 3.19 -4.05
C GLN A 49 -10.79 3.65 -3.67
N LYS A 50 -10.45 3.56 -2.39
CA LYS A 50 -9.09 3.74 -1.89
C LYS A 50 -8.18 2.68 -2.49
N LYS A 51 -7.00 3.09 -2.96
CA LYS A 51 -6.01 2.20 -3.54
C LYS A 51 -4.87 1.96 -2.54
N ALA A 52 -4.83 0.77 -1.97
CA ALA A 52 -3.74 0.37 -1.10
C ALA A 52 -2.42 0.26 -1.87
N ILE A 53 -1.31 0.65 -1.24
CA ILE A 53 0.04 0.39 -1.75
C ILE A 53 0.82 -0.59 -0.89
N VAL A 54 0.42 -0.75 0.38
CA VAL A 54 1.05 -1.67 1.31
C VAL A 54 0.02 -2.23 2.30
N ARG A 55 0.15 -3.52 2.60
CA ARG A 55 -0.52 -4.18 3.72
C ARG A 55 0.44 -4.20 4.90
N ILE A 56 0.02 -3.65 6.02
CA ILE A 56 0.78 -3.66 7.26
C ILE A 56 0.24 -4.76 8.15
N SER A 57 1.15 -5.65 8.58
CA SER A 57 0.89 -6.75 9.49
C SER A 57 1.84 -6.58 10.69
N PRO A 58 1.49 -5.77 11.69
CA PRO A 58 2.34 -5.52 12.84
C PRO A 58 2.45 -6.78 13.71
N LYS A 59 3.51 -6.85 14.54
CA LYS A 59 3.69 -7.97 15.48
C LYS A 59 2.54 -8.07 16.48
N GLU A 60 1.98 -6.95 16.87
CA GLU A 60 0.81 -6.83 17.75
C GLU A 60 -0.26 -5.99 17.06
N GLY A 61 -1.51 -6.47 17.07
CA GLY A 61 -2.64 -5.77 16.48
C GLY A 61 -3.26 -6.50 15.28
N LYS A 62 -4.09 -5.78 14.54
CA LYS A 62 -4.75 -6.30 13.34
C LYS A 62 -4.07 -5.77 12.09
N ASP A 63 -4.10 -6.57 11.06
CA ASP A 63 -3.65 -6.16 9.73
C ASP A 63 -4.54 -5.05 9.18
N PHE A 64 -3.94 -4.15 8.43
CA PHE A 64 -4.64 -3.06 7.75
C PHE A 64 -3.92 -2.67 6.45
N TYR A 65 -4.62 -1.94 5.61
CA TYR A 65 -4.08 -1.34 4.40
C TYR A 65 -3.69 0.11 4.63
N MET A 66 -2.70 0.56 3.87
CA MET A 66 -2.32 1.96 3.81
C MET A 66 -2.19 2.39 2.35
N ASP A 67 -2.78 3.55 2.01
CA ASP A 67 -2.68 4.16 0.69
C ASP A 67 -1.43 5.05 0.54
N SER A 68 -1.28 5.67 -0.63
CA SER A 68 -0.16 6.56 -0.90
C SER A 68 -0.19 7.86 -0.07
N GLU A 69 -1.30 8.22 0.53
CA GLU A 69 -1.41 9.42 1.36
C GLU A 69 -1.17 9.13 2.84
N GLY A 70 -1.04 7.84 3.19
CA GLY A 70 -0.88 7.37 4.56
C GLY A 70 -2.22 7.14 5.27
N SER A 71 -3.33 7.14 4.54
CA SER A 71 -4.64 6.81 5.10
C SER A 71 -4.71 5.32 5.40
N ILE A 72 -5.17 4.98 6.59
CA ILE A 72 -5.31 3.61 7.07
C ILE A 72 -6.76 3.15 6.89
N PHE A 73 -6.94 1.95 6.36
CA PHE A 73 -8.27 1.32 6.23
C PHE A 73 -8.20 -0.20 6.42
N GLY A 74 -9.33 -0.78 6.82
CA GLY A 74 -9.42 -2.19 7.16
C GLY A 74 -9.27 -3.11 5.96
N LEU A 75 -8.98 -4.39 6.23
CA LEU A 75 -8.98 -5.42 5.19
C LEU A 75 -10.41 -5.61 4.67
N SER A 76 -10.58 -5.53 3.35
CA SER A 76 -11.82 -5.88 2.69
C SER A 76 -11.83 -7.37 2.33
N HIS A 77 -12.93 -8.06 2.60
CA HIS A 77 -13.09 -9.47 2.20
C HIS A 77 -13.26 -9.63 0.68
N ASN A 78 -13.59 -8.55 -0.01
CA ASN A 78 -13.86 -8.54 -1.46
C ASN A 78 -12.66 -8.14 -2.30
N TYR A 79 -11.55 -7.78 -1.67
CA TYR A 79 -10.39 -7.23 -2.35
C TYR A 79 -9.12 -7.93 -1.88
N THR A 80 -8.51 -8.67 -2.79
CA THR A 80 -7.21 -9.31 -2.55
C THR A 80 -6.27 -8.87 -3.67
N GLU A 81 -5.52 -7.80 -3.45
CA GLU A 81 -4.43 -7.41 -4.33
C GLU A 81 -3.12 -8.08 -3.89
N HIS A 82 -2.25 -8.34 -4.88
CA HIS A 82 -0.87 -8.71 -4.62
C HIS A 82 -0.09 -7.47 -4.20
N LEU A 83 -0.30 -7.06 -2.97
CA LEU A 83 0.34 -5.90 -2.37
C LEU A 83 1.65 -6.26 -1.70
N LEU A 84 2.53 -5.27 -1.62
CA LEU A 84 3.68 -5.30 -0.74
C LEU A 84 3.22 -5.50 0.70
N ILE A 85 3.82 -6.44 1.43
CA ILE A 85 3.51 -6.70 2.83
C ILE A 85 4.61 -6.11 3.69
N ALA A 86 4.24 -5.32 4.70
CA ALA A 86 5.17 -4.84 5.71
C ALA A 86 4.83 -5.47 7.06
N ASN A 87 5.80 -6.09 7.69
CA ASN A 87 5.64 -6.73 8.99
C ASN A 87 6.87 -6.54 9.89
N GLY A 88 6.80 -7.11 11.09
CA GLY A 88 7.86 -7.00 12.10
C GLY A 88 7.52 -6.00 13.20
N ASN A 89 8.54 -5.29 13.71
CA ASN A 89 8.40 -4.38 14.85
C ASN A 89 7.94 -2.99 14.43
N ILE A 90 6.75 -2.92 13.84
CA ILE A 90 6.10 -1.67 13.41
C ILE A 90 5.15 -1.25 14.54
N GLN A 91 5.48 -0.19 15.29
CA GLN A 91 4.77 0.17 16.52
C GLN A 91 4.30 1.62 16.54
N ASP A 92 5.06 2.54 15.98
CA ASP A 92 4.80 3.96 16.08
C ASP A 92 4.62 4.65 14.70
N SER A 93 4.20 5.91 14.73
CA SER A 93 3.99 6.70 13.51
C SER A 93 5.26 6.85 12.66
N THR A 94 6.44 6.85 13.29
CA THR A 94 7.72 6.94 12.57
C THR A 94 7.99 5.67 11.78
N ASP A 95 7.65 4.51 12.35
CA ASP A 95 7.73 3.22 11.66
C ASP A 95 6.78 3.18 10.47
N TYR A 96 5.53 3.62 10.65
CA TYR A 96 4.54 3.69 9.56
C TYR A 96 5.02 4.59 8.42
N MET A 97 5.53 5.78 8.74
CA MET A 97 6.07 6.69 7.71
C MET A 97 7.29 6.13 7.00
N THR A 98 8.19 5.46 7.72
CA THR A 98 9.37 4.79 7.15
C THR A 98 8.96 3.69 6.16
N VAL A 99 8.00 2.86 6.56
CA VAL A 99 7.46 1.81 5.68
C VAL A 99 6.74 2.42 4.48
N LEU A 100 5.94 3.46 4.69
CA LEU A 100 5.21 4.15 3.64
C LEU A 100 6.13 4.76 2.58
N ASP A 101 7.17 5.47 3.00
CA ASP A 101 8.14 6.07 2.09
C ASP A 101 8.84 5.01 1.22
N LEU A 102 9.24 3.91 1.85
CA LEU A 102 9.86 2.81 1.12
C LEU A 102 8.85 2.12 0.18
N ALA A 103 7.62 1.89 0.63
CA ALA A 103 6.56 1.30 -0.18
C ALA A 103 6.20 2.15 -1.39
N LYS A 104 6.11 3.48 -1.23
CA LYS A 104 5.93 4.43 -2.34
C LYS A 104 7.02 4.30 -3.40
N TYR A 105 8.26 4.26 -2.96
CA TYR A 105 9.38 4.13 -3.87
C TYR A 105 9.37 2.78 -4.60
N LEU A 106 9.16 1.68 -3.87
CA LEU A 106 9.13 0.34 -4.45
C LEU A 106 7.96 0.17 -5.43
N SER A 107 6.79 0.73 -5.12
CA SER A 107 5.61 0.65 -5.99
C SER A 107 5.67 1.58 -7.21
N SER A 108 6.45 2.66 -7.15
CA SER A 108 6.63 3.58 -8.28
C SER A 108 7.54 3.05 -9.39
N ASP A 109 8.38 2.08 -9.07
CA ASP A 109 9.31 1.45 -10.00
C ASP A 109 8.82 0.05 -10.38
N SER A 110 8.65 -0.21 -11.68
CA SER A 110 8.08 -1.46 -12.17
C SER A 110 8.90 -2.70 -11.80
N LEU A 111 10.23 -2.56 -11.73
CA LEU A 111 11.12 -3.66 -11.35
C LEU A 111 10.96 -3.97 -9.86
N TRP A 112 11.02 -2.96 -9.00
CA TRP A 112 10.93 -3.17 -7.56
C TRP A 112 9.54 -3.63 -7.14
N ASN A 113 8.49 -3.10 -7.76
CA ASN A 113 7.11 -3.54 -7.52
C ASN A 113 6.90 -5.03 -7.89
N ALA A 114 7.57 -5.50 -8.94
CA ALA A 114 7.52 -6.91 -9.32
C ALA A 114 8.43 -7.79 -8.45
N GLN A 115 9.57 -7.27 -7.99
CA GLN A 115 10.63 -8.04 -7.36
C GLN A 115 10.51 -8.14 -5.84
N ILE A 116 10.07 -7.08 -5.15
CA ILE A 116 9.98 -7.06 -3.68
C ILE A 116 8.56 -7.38 -3.24
N VAL A 117 8.42 -8.36 -2.37
CA VAL A 117 7.10 -8.79 -1.86
C VAL A 117 6.89 -8.45 -0.39
N GLN A 118 7.99 -8.26 0.36
CA GLN A 118 7.87 -8.01 1.80
C GLN A 118 8.96 -7.07 2.31
N ILE A 119 8.55 -6.19 3.21
CA ILE A 119 9.40 -5.35 4.06
C ILE A 119 9.31 -5.91 5.47
N TYR A 120 10.43 -6.23 6.08
CA TYR A 120 10.50 -6.65 7.47
C TYR A 120 11.25 -5.62 8.30
N LEU A 121 10.59 -5.01 9.28
CA LEU A 121 11.20 -4.07 10.21
C LEU A 121 11.64 -4.80 11.48
N LYS A 122 12.95 -4.80 11.74
CA LYS A 122 13.54 -5.40 12.94
C LYS A 122 13.32 -4.54 14.19
N GLU A 123 13.58 -5.11 15.36
CA GLU A 123 13.52 -4.40 16.64
C GLU A 123 14.53 -3.24 16.73
N ASN A 124 15.69 -3.38 16.10
CA ASN A 124 16.71 -2.33 16.00
C ASN A 124 16.43 -1.31 14.88
N LYS A 125 15.21 -1.30 14.32
CA LYS A 125 14.77 -0.43 13.22
C LYS A 125 15.54 -0.63 11.90
N GLU A 126 16.27 -1.73 11.76
CA GLU A 126 16.82 -2.12 10.47
C GLU A 126 15.77 -2.81 9.60
N ILE A 127 15.87 -2.57 8.30
CA ILE A 127 14.95 -3.06 7.30
C ILE A 127 15.58 -4.23 6.55
N GLU A 128 14.83 -5.29 6.40
CA GLU A 128 15.09 -6.40 5.50
C GLU A 128 14.02 -6.44 4.40
N LEU A 129 14.43 -6.76 3.18
CA LEU A 129 13.51 -6.96 2.06
C LEU A 129 13.55 -8.43 1.63
N VAL A 130 12.37 -8.95 1.30
CA VAL A 130 12.23 -10.30 0.77
C VAL A 130 11.84 -10.19 -0.70
N PRO A 131 12.67 -10.73 -1.61
CA PRO A 131 12.37 -10.73 -3.03
C PRO A 131 11.38 -11.84 -3.40
N ARG A 132 10.72 -11.66 -4.52
CA ARG A 132 9.83 -12.68 -5.12
C ARG A 132 10.63 -13.82 -5.75
N VAL A 133 11.75 -13.46 -6.37
CA VAL A 133 12.62 -14.41 -7.07
C VAL A 133 13.93 -14.56 -6.30
N GLY A 134 14.33 -15.79 -6.10
CA GLY A 134 15.49 -16.15 -5.29
C GLY A 134 15.14 -16.38 -3.81
N ASN A 135 15.95 -17.22 -3.16
CA ASN A 135 15.78 -17.59 -1.76
C ASN A 135 16.72 -16.81 -0.83
N HIS A 136 16.95 -15.53 -1.09
CA HIS A 136 17.86 -14.70 -0.32
C HIS A 136 17.11 -13.58 0.40
N THR A 137 17.68 -13.10 1.49
CA THR A 137 17.20 -11.91 2.18
C THR A 137 18.10 -10.72 1.84
N ILE A 138 17.51 -9.56 1.61
CA ILE A 138 18.22 -8.32 1.31
C ILE A 138 18.29 -7.49 2.59
N LEU A 139 19.47 -7.28 3.15
CA LEU A 139 19.69 -6.44 4.32
C LEU A 139 19.88 -4.99 3.87
N LEU A 140 18.79 -4.21 3.88
CA LEU A 140 18.82 -2.79 3.57
C LEU A 140 19.47 -1.98 4.70
N GLY A 141 19.26 -2.40 5.96
CA GLY A 141 19.69 -1.68 7.16
C GLY A 141 18.78 -0.49 7.45
N ASN A 142 19.32 0.64 7.85
CA ASN A 142 18.53 1.85 8.09
C ASN A 142 17.95 2.41 6.79
N ILE A 143 16.92 3.23 6.89
CA ILE A 143 16.23 3.84 5.74
C ILE A 143 17.10 4.89 5.01
N THR A 144 18.18 5.39 5.62
CA THR A 144 19.01 6.45 5.04
C THR A 144 19.61 6.01 3.71
N ASN A 145 19.49 6.85 2.69
CA ASN A 145 20.02 6.63 1.34
C ASN A 145 19.56 5.32 0.70
N TYR A 146 18.31 4.88 0.99
CA TYR A 146 17.79 3.62 0.47
C TYR A 146 17.71 3.59 -1.06
N GLN A 147 17.50 4.72 -1.73
CA GLN A 147 17.50 4.81 -3.19
C GLN A 147 18.86 4.40 -3.78
N GLU A 148 19.97 4.90 -3.17
CA GLU A 148 21.31 4.54 -3.59
C GLU A 148 21.60 3.05 -3.33
N LYS A 149 21.15 2.52 -2.21
CA LYS A 149 21.30 1.10 -1.86
C LYS A 149 20.54 0.22 -2.86
N LEU A 150 19.30 0.57 -3.20
CA LEU A 150 18.51 -0.14 -4.20
C LEU A 150 19.11 -0.02 -5.61
N ARG A 151 19.66 1.14 -5.98
CA ARG A 151 20.40 1.29 -7.24
C ARG A 151 21.61 0.35 -7.32
N LYS A 152 22.35 0.19 -6.23
CA LYS A 152 23.46 -0.79 -6.18
C LYS A 152 22.95 -2.22 -6.34
N LEU A 153 21.84 -2.56 -5.68
CA LEU A 153 21.20 -3.86 -5.82
C LEU A 153 20.75 -4.14 -7.26
N TYR A 154 20.20 -3.13 -7.93
CA TYR A 154 19.84 -3.22 -9.35
C TYR A 154 21.04 -3.60 -10.22
N LEU A 155 22.14 -2.88 -10.07
CA LEU A 155 23.37 -3.17 -10.82
C LEU A 155 23.94 -4.56 -10.49
N PHE A 156 23.78 -5.00 -9.25
CA PHE A 156 24.18 -6.35 -8.85
C PHE A 156 23.31 -7.43 -9.50
N TYR A 157 22.00 -7.21 -9.57
CA TYR A 157 21.09 -8.13 -10.25
C TYR A 157 21.36 -8.19 -11.76
N GLU A 158 21.59 -7.05 -12.40
CA GLU A 158 21.89 -6.98 -13.82
C GLU A 158 23.21 -7.69 -14.19
N LYS A 159 24.27 -7.48 -13.41
CA LYS A 159 25.63 -7.91 -13.75
C LYS A 159 26.12 -9.16 -13.01
N GLY A 160 25.64 -9.37 -11.80
CA GLY A 160 26.18 -10.40 -10.90
C GLY A 160 25.32 -11.66 -10.85
N VAL A 161 24.03 -11.52 -10.58
CA VAL A 161 23.15 -12.66 -10.33
C VAL A 161 22.90 -13.49 -11.60
N ASN A 162 22.86 -12.83 -12.76
CA ASN A 162 22.70 -13.52 -14.04
C ASN A 162 23.87 -14.45 -14.41
N GLN A 163 25.05 -14.23 -13.81
CA GLN A 163 26.24 -15.07 -14.07
C GLN A 163 26.38 -16.22 -13.07
N VAL A 164 25.88 -16.07 -11.84
CA VAL A 164 26.13 -17.02 -10.74
C VAL A 164 24.87 -17.81 -10.40
N GLY A 165 23.69 -17.23 -10.52
CA GLY A 165 22.40 -17.85 -10.19
C GLY A 165 21.72 -17.19 -8.99
N TRP A 166 20.38 -17.14 -9.06
CA TRP A 166 19.54 -16.46 -8.03
C TRP A 166 19.52 -17.19 -6.68
N ASN A 167 19.83 -18.47 -6.65
CA ASN A 167 19.72 -19.30 -5.45
C ASN A 167 21.05 -19.52 -4.72
N ASP A 168 22.15 -19.01 -5.24
CA ASP A 168 23.49 -19.23 -4.66
C ASP A 168 23.75 -18.38 -3.41
N TYR A 169 22.96 -17.33 -3.24
CA TYR A 169 23.10 -16.44 -2.11
C TYR A 169 22.00 -16.70 -1.07
N LYS A 170 22.39 -16.64 0.21
CA LYS A 170 21.51 -16.63 1.36
C LYS A 170 21.12 -15.21 1.76
N GLU A 171 22.08 -14.29 1.65
CA GLU A 171 21.95 -12.91 2.13
C GLU A 171 22.70 -11.96 1.24
N ILE A 172 22.10 -10.81 0.95
CA ILE A 172 22.70 -9.68 0.21
C ILE A 172 22.65 -8.46 1.13
N ASN A 173 23.83 -7.99 1.55
CA ASN A 173 23.97 -6.90 2.51
C ASN A 173 24.31 -5.59 1.80
N LEU A 174 23.42 -4.60 1.91
CA LEU A 174 23.50 -3.27 1.29
C LEU A 174 23.95 -2.17 2.27
N LYS A 175 24.25 -2.50 3.52
CA LYS A 175 24.59 -1.52 4.57
C LYS A 175 25.89 -0.78 4.28
N PHE A 176 26.78 -1.36 3.51
CA PHE A 176 28.08 -0.78 3.18
C PHE A 176 27.98 0.22 2.02
N ARG A 177 28.65 1.37 2.16
CA ARG A 177 28.51 2.48 1.22
C ARG A 177 28.93 2.12 -0.22
N ASN A 178 30.07 1.46 -0.39
CA ASN A 178 30.70 1.28 -1.70
C ASN A 178 30.78 -0.18 -2.15
N GLN A 179 30.14 -1.11 -1.44
CA GLN A 179 30.18 -2.53 -1.76
C GLN A 179 28.89 -3.23 -1.41
N ILE A 180 28.64 -4.37 -2.04
CA ILE A 180 27.62 -5.33 -1.67
C ILE A 180 28.35 -6.54 -1.11
N VAL A 181 27.97 -6.97 0.08
CA VAL A 181 28.51 -8.16 0.71
C VAL A 181 27.48 -9.26 0.64
N CYS A 182 27.83 -10.36 0.01
CA CYS A 182 26.92 -11.49 -0.16
C CYS A 182 27.40 -12.69 0.66
N VAL A 183 26.48 -13.35 1.33
CA VAL A 183 26.71 -14.63 2.00
C VAL A 183 26.21 -15.73 1.06
N LYS A 184 27.06 -16.64 0.67
CA LYS A 184 26.68 -17.83 -0.10
C LYS A 184 26.01 -18.87 0.78
N ARG A 185 25.27 -19.76 0.19
CA ARG A 185 24.70 -20.93 0.86
C ARG A 185 25.71 -22.01 1.09
#